data_1c15b018e449df9332dde8d4181f8c9a
#
_entry.id   1c15b018e449df9332dde8d4181f8c9a
#
_cell.length_a   1.000
_cell.length_b   1.000
_cell.length_c   1.000
_cell.angle_alpha   90.00
_cell.angle_beta   90.00
_cell.angle_gamma   90.00
#
_symmetry.space_group_name_H-M   'P 1'
#
loop_
_entity.id
_entity.type
_entity.pdbx_description
1 polymer ?
#
loop_
_entity_poly.entity_id
_entity_poly.type
_entity_poly.pdbx_seq_one_letter_code
_entity_poly.pdbx_strand_id
1 'polypeptide(L)'
;PNFLINEKLYTLPMTIEESSVVAAASNAAKFWLTRGGFKTTVLSTEKIGHVHFTFKGGRDALSNYFEALKPQLLKSTASLTKNMEKRGGGILDLQLINCTSKMPHYYQLEVTFETADAMGANFINSCLEQIAVTFETLSKDVSSLKGFLPEVVMSILSNYVPNCVVRAEVSCAVDDLTLEGHFTGSEFAEKFIQAVRIAEV
;
A
#
# COMPACT_ATOMS: atom_id res chain seq x y z
N PRO A 1 2.83 19.73 -16.95
CA PRO A 1 1.68 19.86 -17.85
C PRO A 1 1.56 18.68 -18.81
N ASN A 2 0.46 18.68 -19.61
CA ASN A 2 0.24 17.74 -20.72
C ASN A 2 -0.10 16.28 -20.32
N PHE A 3 -0.45 16.00 -19.08
CA PHE A 3 -0.93 14.68 -18.69
C PHE A 3 -2.39 14.51 -19.08
N LEU A 4 -2.65 13.88 -20.24
CA LEU A 4 -3.99 13.45 -20.63
C LEU A 4 -4.24 12.09 -19.96
N ILE A 5 -5.12 12.06 -18.96
CA ILE A 5 -5.44 10.85 -18.18
C ILE A 5 -6.95 10.64 -18.24
N ASN A 6 -7.37 9.47 -18.72
CA ASN A 6 -8.80 9.15 -18.88
C ASN A 6 -9.58 10.28 -19.57
N GLU A 7 -9.04 10.76 -20.70
CA GLU A 7 -9.61 11.82 -21.55
C GLU A 7 -9.64 13.23 -20.91
N LYS A 8 -9.06 13.38 -19.71
CA LYS A 8 -8.99 14.67 -19.02
C LYS A 8 -7.54 15.14 -18.90
N LEU A 9 -7.33 16.42 -19.22
CA LEU A 9 -6.00 17.05 -19.16
C LEU A 9 -5.68 17.52 -17.73
N TYR A 10 -4.49 17.16 -17.26
CA TYR A 10 -3.99 17.54 -15.95
C TYR A 10 -2.63 18.24 -16.02
N THR A 11 -2.41 19.13 -15.07
CA THR A 11 -1.07 19.61 -14.70
C THR A 11 -0.74 19.03 -13.34
N LEU A 12 0.27 18.16 -13.30
CA LEU A 12 0.68 17.48 -12.07
C LEU A 12 1.82 18.27 -11.40
N PRO A 13 1.69 18.66 -10.13
CA PRO A 13 2.81 19.18 -9.36
C PRO A 13 3.78 18.05 -9.05
N MET A 14 5.08 18.28 -9.21
CA MET A 14 6.13 17.31 -8.92
C MET A 14 7.16 17.94 -7.99
N THR A 15 7.49 17.23 -6.91
CA THR A 15 8.57 17.58 -5.99
C THR A 15 9.63 16.50 -6.09
N ILE A 16 10.85 16.87 -6.52
CA ILE A 16 11.92 15.93 -6.74
C ILE A 16 13.27 16.55 -6.43
N GLU A 17 14.28 15.71 -6.27
CA GLU A 17 15.66 16.12 -6.09
C GLU A 17 16.34 16.52 -7.41
N GLU A 18 15.91 15.95 -8.54
CA GLU A 18 16.53 16.15 -9.85
C GLU A 18 15.55 16.61 -10.92
N SER A 19 15.84 17.74 -11.56
CA SER A 19 14.99 18.34 -12.59
C SER A 19 14.89 17.51 -13.87
N SER A 20 15.87 16.66 -14.16
CA SER A 20 15.88 15.79 -15.34
C SER A 20 14.70 14.79 -15.32
N VAL A 21 14.31 14.30 -14.15
CA VAL A 21 13.15 13.40 -13.97
C VAL A 21 11.85 14.11 -14.33
N VAL A 22 11.67 15.36 -13.89
CA VAL A 22 10.48 16.17 -14.27
C VAL A 22 10.46 16.42 -15.77
N ALA A 23 11.63 16.72 -16.37
CA ALA A 23 11.74 16.95 -17.81
C ALA A 23 11.37 15.69 -18.59
N ALA A 24 11.88 14.52 -18.19
CA ALA A 24 11.57 13.23 -18.81
C ALA A 24 10.08 12.88 -18.70
N ALA A 25 9.48 13.00 -17.53
CA ALA A 25 8.05 12.76 -17.31
C ALA A 25 7.18 13.71 -18.15
N SER A 26 7.55 14.99 -18.21
CA SER A 26 6.83 16.00 -18.99
C SER A 26 6.93 15.75 -20.50
N ASN A 27 8.09 15.28 -20.97
CA ASN A 27 8.30 14.90 -22.35
C ASN A 27 7.48 13.66 -22.72
N ALA A 28 7.46 12.64 -21.88
CA ALA A 28 6.62 11.47 -22.08
C ALA A 28 5.11 11.85 -22.10
N ALA A 29 4.67 12.71 -21.18
CA ALA A 29 3.30 13.22 -21.18
C ALA A 29 2.95 13.93 -22.50
N LYS A 30 3.84 14.80 -23.00
CA LYS A 30 3.67 15.48 -24.28
C LYS A 30 3.62 14.50 -25.46
N PHE A 31 4.47 13.47 -25.46
CA PHE A 31 4.50 12.45 -26.50
C PHE A 31 3.16 11.70 -26.59
N TRP A 32 2.59 11.30 -25.44
CA TRP A 32 1.34 10.58 -25.39
C TRP A 32 0.09 11.46 -25.52
N LEU A 33 0.21 12.77 -25.33
CA LEU A 33 -0.93 13.70 -25.41
C LEU A 33 -1.73 13.58 -26.71
N THR A 34 -1.03 13.48 -27.84
CA THR A 34 -1.65 13.36 -29.19
C THR A 34 -1.91 11.91 -29.60
N ARG A 35 -1.57 10.94 -28.75
CA ARG A 35 -1.66 9.49 -28.99
C ARG A 35 -2.67 8.80 -28.06
N GLY A 36 -3.67 9.54 -27.58
CA GLY A 36 -4.73 9.02 -26.70
C GLY A 36 -4.46 9.14 -25.21
N GLY A 37 -3.26 9.58 -24.80
CA GLY A 37 -2.93 9.78 -23.40
C GLY A 37 -2.80 8.47 -22.60
N PHE A 38 -2.99 8.59 -21.30
CA PHE A 38 -2.92 7.47 -20.35
C PHE A 38 -4.32 7.00 -19.97
N LYS A 39 -4.55 5.70 -20.00
CA LYS A 39 -5.73 5.07 -19.42
C LYS A 39 -5.35 4.48 -18.08
N THR A 40 -6.05 4.88 -17.02
CA THR A 40 -5.74 4.42 -15.67
C THR A 40 -6.92 3.70 -15.05
N THR A 41 -6.61 2.63 -14.30
CA THR A 41 -7.57 1.85 -13.53
C THR A 41 -7.02 1.64 -12.14
N VAL A 42 -7.77 2.05 -11.12
CA VAL A 42 -7.46 1.69 -9.72
C VAL A 42 -7.85 0.24 -9.51
N LEU A 43 -6.86 -0.62 -9.24
CA LEU A 43 -7.09 -2.05 -9.01
C LEU A 43 -7.46 -2.31 -7.55
N SER A 44 -6.77 -1.68 -6.62
CA SER A 44 -7.05 -1.72 -5.19
C SER A 44 -6.37 -0.55 -4.48
N THR A 45 -6.90 -0.15 -3.35
CA THR A 45 -6.40 0.94 -2.50
C THR A 45 -6.04 0.48 -1.09
N GLU A 46 -6.03 -0.84 -0.88
CA GLU A 46 -5.75 -1.47 0.41
C GLU A 46 -4.35 -1.16 0.91
N LYS A 47 -4.26 -0.70 2.15
CA LYS A 47 -3.02 -0.40 2.86
C LYS A 47 -2.86 -1.29 4.06
N ILE A 48 -1.63 -1.50 4.48
CA ILE A 48 -1.27 -2.44 5.54
C ILE A 48 -0.52 -1.70 6.65
N GLY A 49 -0.82 -2.07 7.88
CA GLY A 49 -0.05 -1.67 9.04
C GLY A 49 0.11 -2.83 10.01
N HIS A 50 1.14 -2.78 10.84
CA HIS A 50 1.46 -3.86 11.75
C HIS A 50 1.64 -3.38 13.19
N VAL A 51 1.18 -4.21 14.13
CA VAL A 51 1.66 -4.20 15.52
C VAL A 51 2.63 -5.36 15.65
N HIS A 52 3.89 -5.06 15.86
CA HIS A 52 4.97 -6.03 16.01
C HIS A 52 5.14 -6.36 17.48
N PHE A 53 5.13 -7.64 17.85
CA PHE A 53 5.28 -8.07 19.22
C PHE A 53 6.00 -9.40 19.36
N THR A 54 6.51 -9.67 20.56
CA THR A 54 7.06 -10.98 20.93
C THR A 54 6.14 -11.70 21.89
N PHE A 55 6.09 -13.03 21.79
CA PHE A 55 5.33 -13.88 22.69
C PHE A 55 6.04 -15.23 22.90
N LYS A 56 6.40 -15.54 24.14
CA LYS A 56 7.15 -16.75 24.50
C LYS A 56 6.27 -17.96 24.85
N GLY A 57 4.94 -17.77 24.89
CA GLY A 57 4.00 -18.83 25.20
C GLY A 57 3.67 -19.73 24.00
N GLY A 58 2.70 -20.63 24.19
CA GLY A 58 2.26 -21.56 23.15
C GLY A 58 1.49 -20.87 22.03
N ARG A 59 1.80 -21.21 20.78
CA ARG A 59 1.16 -20.67 19.57
C ARG A 59 -0.36 -20.81 19.59
N ASP A 60 -0.88 -21.99 19.91
CA ASP A 60 -2.31 -22.26 19.88
C ASP A 60 -3.05 -21.43 20.95
N ALA A 61 -2.44 -21.22 22.13
CA ALA A 61 -3.00 -20.34 23.15
C ALA A 61 -3.10 -18.90 22.67
N LEU A 62 -2.07 -18.42 21.96
CA LEU A 62 -2.06 -17.08 21.36
C LEU A 62 -3.13 -16.95 20.27
N SER A 63 -3.26 -17.93 19.37
CA SER A 63 -4.25 -17.92 18.30
C SER A 63 -5.67 -17.90 18.86
N ASN A 64 -5.98 -18.78 19.81
CA ASN A 64 -7.30 -18.83 20.45
C ASN A 64 -7.62 -17.53 21.19
N TYR A 65 -6.63 -16.98 21.86
CA TYR A 65 -6.76 -15.69 22.54
C TYR A 65 -7.03 -14.55 21.55
N PHE A 66 -6.27 -14.48 20.47
CA PHE A 66 -6.48 -13.47 19.42
C PHE A 66 -7.88 -13.53 18.82
N GLU A 67 -8.36 -14.71 18.45
CA GLU A 67 -9.71 -14.87 17.89
C GLU A 67 -10.81 -14.39 18.85
N ALA A 68 -10.68 -14.70 20.13
CA ALA A 68 -11.61 -14.23 21.15
C ALA A 68 -11.55 -12.70 21.35
N LEU A 69 -10.37 -12.11 21.13
CA LEU A 69 -10.11 -10.69 21.38
C LEU A 69 -10.39 -9.80 20.15
N LYS A 70 -10.29 -10.33 18.95
CA LYS A 70 -10.41 -9.58 17.67
C LYS A 70 -11.60 -8.60 17.66
N PRO A 71 -12.83 -8.96 18.09
CA PRO A 71 -13.93 -8.01 18.11
C PRO A 71 -13.71 -6.82 19.05
N GLN A 72 -13.04 -7.04 20.19
CA GLN A 72 -12.75 -5.98 21.15
C GLN A 72 -11.66 -5.04 20.66
N LEU A 73 -10.64 -5.58 19.99
CA LEU A 73 -9.59 -4.79 19.32
C LEU A 73 -10.19 -3.87 18.26
N LEU A 74 -11.04 -4.39 17.39
CA LEU A 74 -11.73 -3.58 16.38
C LEU A 74 -12.64 -2.53 17.01
N LYS A 75 -13.37 -2.89 18.05
CA LYS A 75 -14.23 -1.94 18.77
C LYS A 75 -13.43 -0.81 19.43
N SER A 76 -12.22 -1.08 19.90
CA SER A 76 -11.38 -0.07 20.54
C SER A 76 -11.00 1.10 19.63
N THR A 77 -11.00 0.88 18.31
CA THR A 77 -10.68 1.89 17.30
C THR A 77 -11.90 2.69 16.79
N ALA A 78 -13.12 2.37 17.23
CA ALA A 78 -14.36 2.92 16.69
C ALA A 78 -14.45 4.46 16.70
N SER A 79 -13.85 5.12 17.71
CA SER A 79 -13.79 6.59 17.75
C SER A 79 -12.85 7.17 16.71
N LEU A 80 -11.78 6.45 16.35
CA LEU A 80 -10.78 6.85 15.37
C LEU A 80 -11.24 6.60 13.94
N THR A 81 -11.96 5.49 13.71
CA THR A 81 -12.40 5.08 12.37
C THR A 81 -13.63 5.85 11.86
N LYS A 82 -14.46 6.39 12.77
CA LYS A 82 -15.75 7.03 12.47
C LYS A 82 -15.73 8.01 11.30
N ASN A 83 -14.73 8.87 11.20
CA ASN A 83 -14.64 9.88 10.14
C ASN A 83 -14.16 9.28 8.82
N MET A 84 -13.30 8.28 8.87
CA MET A 84 -12.84 7.56 7.69
C MET A 84 -13.95 6.68 7.12
N GLU A 85 -14.72 6.01 7.96
CA GLU A 85 -15.89 5.20 7.57
C GLU A 85 -16.96 6.02 6.84
N LYS A 86 -17.21 7.25 7.28
CA LYS A 86 -18.13 8.17 6.56
C LYS A 86 -17.66 8.51 5.14
N ARG A 87 -16.39 8.34 4.86
CA ARG A 87 -15.77 8.58 3.54
C ARG A 87 -15.61 7.28 2.73
N GLY A 88 -16.14 6.17 3.23
CA GLY A 88 -16.04 4.85 2.60
C GLY A 88 -14.77 4.07 2.91
N GLY A 89 -13.95 4.54 3.87
CA GLY A 89 -12.75 3.85 4.32
C GLY A 89 -12.93 3.19 5.70
N GLY A 90 -11.83 2.87 6.36
CA GLY A 90 -11.80 2.24 7.69
C GLY A 90 -10.87 1.04 7.75
N ILE A 91 -11.00 0.24 8.81
CA ILE A 91 -10.31 -1.03 8.93
C ILE A 91 -11.08 -2.09 8.13
N LEU A 92 -10.37 -2.82 7.26
CA LEU A 92 -10.94 -3.89 6.44
C LEU A 92 -10.82 -5.24 7.14
N ASP A 93 -9.65 -5.56 7.68
CA ASP A 93 -9.40 -6.80 8.41
C ASP A 93 -8.28 -6.64 9.45
N LEU A 94 -8.22 -7.60 10.37
CA LEU A 94 -7.20 -7.74 11.40
C LEU A 94 -6.80 -9.21 11.51
N GLN A 95 -5.53 -9.55 11.34
CA GLN A 95 -5.03 -10.91 11.34
C GLN A 95 -3.82 -11.08 12.28
N LEU A 96 -3.67 -12.28 12.84
CA LEU A 96 -2.46 -12.69 13.57
C LEU A 96 -1.50 -13.41 12.61
N ILE A 97 -0.34 -12.83 12.39
CA ILE A 97 0.70 -13.39 11.53
C ILE A 97 1.81 -14.00 12.37
N ASN A 98 2.10 -15.27 12.11
CA ASN A 98 3.21 -15.95 12.75
C ASN A 98 4.51 -15.70 11.97
N CYS A 99 5.45 -15.00 12.59
CA CYS A 99 6.76 -14.67 12.03
C CYS A 99 7.91 -15.43 12.73
N THR A 100 7.63 -16.50 13.45
CA THR A 100 8.65 -17.26 14.21
C THR A 100 9.72 -17.91 13.35
N SER A 101 9.45 -18.13 12.06
CA SER A 101 10.45 -18.57 11.09
C SER A 101 11.51 -17.51 10.75
N LYS A 102 11.18 -16.23 10.95
CA LYS A 102 12.09 -15.09 10.71
C LYS A 102 12.89 -14.75 11.97
N MET A 103 12.22 -14.78 13.14
CA MET A 103 12.82 -14.46 14.42
C MET A 103 12.06 -15.24 15.54
N PRO A 104 12.77 -15.87 16.51
CA PRO A 104 12.13 -16.57 17.61
C PRO A 104 11.12 -15.70 18.35
N HIS A 105 9.95 -16.28 18.67
CA HIS A 105 8.88 -15.63 19.40
C HIS A 105 8.23 -14.41 18.74
N TYR A 106 8.52 -14.13 17.48
CA TYR A 106 8.03 -12.96 16.76
C TYR A 106 6.68 -13.21 16.08
N TYR A 107 5.75 -12.26 16.30
CA TYR A 107 4.41 -12.23 15.72
C TYR A 107 4.04 -10.81 15.30
N GLN A 108 3.03 -10.71 14.46
CA GLN A 108 2.43 -9.43 14.04
C GLN A 108 0.91 -9.50 14.16
N LEU A 109 0.30 -8.41 14.58
CA LEU A 109 -1.08 -8.13 14.20
C LEU A 109 -1.02 -7.32 12.91
N GLU A 110 -1.45 -7.91 11.82
CA GLU A 110 -1.57 -7.25 10.52
C GLU A 110 -2.97 -6.66 10.40
N VAL A 111 -3.04 -5.37 10.10
CA VAL A 111 -4.30 -4.65 9.93
C VAL A 111 -4.35 -4.09 8.51
N THR A 112 -5.41 -4.38 7.79
CA THR A 112 -5.65 -3.83 6.46
C THR A 112 -6.64 -2.67 6.53
N PHE A 113 -6.40 -1.65 5.72
CA PHE A 113 -7.13 -0.40 5.76
C PHE A 113 -7.53 0.07 4.37
N GLU A 114 -8.70 0.70 4.29
CA GLU A 114 -9.08 1.58 3.21
C GLU A 114 -9.04 3.03 3.71
N THR A 115 -8.33 3.88 3.00
CA THR A 115 -8.17 5.30 3.38
C THR A 115 -8.73 6.29 2.36
N ALA A 116 -9.57 5.79 1.45
CA ALA A 116 -10.15 6.56 0.35
C ALA A 116 -9.05 7.28 -0.46
N ASP A 117 -9.18 8.58 -0.63
CA ASP A 117 -8.23 9.44 -1.36
C ASP A 117 -7.03 9.93 -0.53
N ALA A 118 -6.97 9.55 0.76
CA ALA A 118 -5.89 9.95 1.65
C ALA A 118 -4.73 8.94 1.67
N MET A 119 -3.49 9.42 1.88
CA MET A 119 -2.36 8.54 2.21
C MET A 119 -2.63 7.77 3.52
N GLY A 120 -3.22 8.42 4.50
CA GLY A 120 -3.78 7.79 5.69
C GLY A 120 -2.79 7.47 6.81
N ALA A 121 -1.52 7.87 6.74
CA ALA A 121 -0.48 7.48 7.70
C ALA A 121 -0.85 7.75 9.16
N ASN A 122 -1.29 8.95 9.48
CA ASN A 122 -1.66 9.31 10.85
C ASN A 122 -2.88 8.51 11.34
N PHE A 123 -3.87 8.31 10.47
CA PHE A 123 -5.05 7.50 10.78
C PHE A 123 -4.67 6.04 11.06
N ILE A 124 -3.86 5.43 10.19
CA ILE A 124 -3.39 4.06 10.33
C ILE A 124 -2.59 3.91 11.63
N ASN A 125 -1.58 4.77 11.86
CA ASN A 125 -0.76 4.68 13.05
C ASN A 125 -1.56 4.85 14.33
N SER A 126 -2.51 5.79 14.39
CA SER A 126 -3.38 5.96 15.56
C SER A 126 -4.24 4.71 15.84
N CYS A 127 -4.76 4.07 14.81
CA CYS A 127 -5.50 2.80 14.96
C CYS A 127 -4.59 1.67 15.46
N LEU A 128 -3.37 1.55 14.93
CA LEU A 128 -2.41 0.52 15.33
C LEU A 128 -1.95 0.72 16.78
N GLU A 129 -1.67 1.95 17.19
CA GLU A 129 -1.32 2.29 18.58
C GLU A 129 -2.46 1.95 19.54
N GLN A 130 -3.71 2.27 19.18
CA GLN A 130 -4.87 1.91 19.98
C GLN A 130 -5.04 0.39 20.10
N ILE A 131 -4.87 -0.35 19.00
CA ILE A 131 -4.91 -1.82 18.98
C ILE A 131 -3.81 -2.37 19.87
N ALA A 132 -2.58 -1.87 19.77
CA ALA A 132 -1.44 -2.29 20.56
C ALA A 132 -1.69 -2.15 22.08
N VAL A 133 -2.10 -0.96 22.50
CA VAL A 133 -2.43 -0.69 23.92
C VAL A 133 -3.56 -1.58 24.43
N THR A 134 -4.60 -1.77 23.61
CA THR A 134 -5.74 -2.62 23.97
C THR A 134 -5.32 -4.09 24.07
N PHE A 135 -4.53 -4.56 23.12
CA PHE A 135 -3.99 -5.93 23.08
C PHE A 135 -3.17 -6.25 24.34
N GLU A 136 -2.20 -5.41 24.69
CA GLU A 136 -1.40 -5.59 25.91
C GLU A 136 -2.24 -5.51 27.19
N THR A 137 -3.16 -4.54 27.26
CA THR A 137 -3.99 -4.34 28.45
C THR A 137 -4.87 -5.54 28.73
N LEU A 138 -5.56 -6.04 27.72
CA LEU A 138 -6.46 -7.17 27.87
C LEU A 138 -5.72 -8.51 28.05
N SER A 139 -4.45 -8.59 27.66
CA SER A 139 -3.62 -9.79 27.87
C SER A 139 -3.28 -10.05 29.34
N LYS A 140 -3.27 -9.02 30.18
CA LYS A 140 -2.82 -9.13 31.60
C LYS A 140 -3.72 -10.03 32.45
N ASP A 141 -5.01 -10.10 32.12
CA ASP A 141 -6.01 -10.79 32.92
C ASP A 141 -6.40 -12.18 32.40
N VAL A 142 -5.61 -12.72 31.43
CA VAL A 142 -6.00 -13.94 30.72
C VAL A 142 -5.20 -15.16 31.19
N SER A 143 -5.86 -16.02 31.96
CA SER A 143 -5.30 -17.28 32.46
C SER A 143 -4.88 -18.27 31.37
N SER A 144 -5.52 -18.18 30.17
CA SER A 144 -5.19 -19.06 29.02
C SER A 144 -3.79 -18.84 28.45
N LEU A 145 -3.20 -17.67 28.66
CA LEU A 145 -1.82 -17.36 28.27
C LEU A 145 -0.76 -17.90 29.25
N LYS A 146 -1.19 -18.54 30.35
CA LYS A 146 -0.34 -19.23 31.34
C LYS A 146 0.82 -18.37 31.89
N GLY A 147 0.58 -17.07 32.05
CA GLY A 147 1.58 -16.13 32.57
C GLY A 147 2.56 -15.60 31.54
N PHE A 148 2.47 -16.02 30.27
CA PHE A 148 3.19 -15.39 29.18
C PHE A 148 2.38 -14.22 28.63
N LEU A 149 2.99 -13.05 28.57
CA LEU A 149 2.35 -11.85 28.03
C LEU A 149 2.96 -11.49 26.67
N PRO A 150 2.16 -11.03 25.70
CA PRO A 150 2.70 -10.40 24.52
C PRO A 150 3.37 -9.07 24.89
N GLU A 151 4.55 -8.83 24.33
CA GLU A 151 5.32 -7.59 24.49
C GLU A 151 5.35 -6.87 23.16
N VAL A 152 4.62 -5.75 23.05
CA VAL A 152 4.63 -4.93 21.85
C VAL A 152 5.98 -4.23 21.70
N VAL A 153 6.58 -4.35 20.53
CA VAL A 153 7.86 -3.72 20.19
C VAL A 153 7.63 -2.40 19.48
N MET A 154 6.73 -2.40 18.49
CA MET A 154 6.35 -1.20 17.74
C MET A 154 5.05 -1.41 16.97
N SER A 155 4.39 -0.30 16.64
CA SER A 155 3.24 -0.27 15.74
C SER A 155 3.46 0.78 14.66
N ILE A 156 3.35 0.39 13.39
CA ILE A 156 3.65 1.27 12.27
C ILE A 156 2.96 0.82 10.98
N LEU A 157 2.58 1.78 10.15
CA LEU A 157 2.12 1.50 8.80
C LEU A 157 3.25 0.84 7.98
N SER A 158 2.91 -0.04 7.06
CA SER A 158 3.86 -0.67 6.15
C SER A 158 4.16 0.23 4.97
N ASN A 159 5.46 0.32 4.59
CA ASN A 159 5.86 0.89 3.30
C ASN A 159 5.65 -0.11 2.14
N TYR A 160 5.52 -1.39 2.45
CA TYR A 160 5.20 -2.42 1.48
C TYR A 160 3.69 -2.66 1.47
N VAL A 161 3.03 -2.20 0.41
CA VAL A 161 1.56 -2.27 0.22
C VAL A 161 1.25 -2.87 -1.16
N PRO A 162 1.43 -4.18 -1.33
CA PRO A 162 1.32 -4.84 -2.63
C PRO A 162 -0.08 -4.74 -3.26
N ASN A 163 -1.10 -4.50 -2.43
CA ASN A 163 -2.49 -4.36 -2.88
C ASN A 163 -2.92 -2.90 -3.10
N CYS A 164 -2.02 -1.92 -2.93
CA CYS A 164 -2.33 -0.53 -3.27
C CYS A 164 -1.80 -0.23 -4.67
N VAL A 165 -2.55 -0.60 -5.69
CA VAL A 165 -2.08 -0.68 -7.08
C VAL A 165 -2.99 0.07 -8.03
N VAL A 166 -2.38 0.91 -8.86
CA VAL A 166 -3.01 1.55 -10.01
C VAL A 166 -2.32 1.05 -11.27
N ARG A 167 -3.11 0.63 -12.26
CA ARG A 167 -2.62 0.31 -13.60
C ARG A 167 -2.69 1.57 -14.46
N ALA A 168 -1.62 1.89 -15.17
CA ALA A 168 -1.59 2.90 -16.21
C ALA A 168 -1.18 2.25 -17.54
N GLU A 169 -1.94 2.50 -18.59
CA GLU A 169 -1.75 1.91 -19.90
C GLU A 169 -1.73 3.00 -20.96
N VAL A 170 -0.91 2.79 -22.00
CA VAL A 170 -0.87 3.61 -23.21
C VAL A 170 -0.94 2.70 -24.43
N SER A 171 -1.60 3.15 -25.47
CA SER A 171 -1.67 2.40 -26.74
C SER A 171 -1.88 3.36 -27.91
N CYS A 172 -1.21 3.09 -29.02
CA CYS A 172 -1.45 3.76 -30.30
C CYS A 172 -1.11 2.83 -31.47
N ALA A 173 -1.46 3.22 -32.68
CA ALA A 173 -0.97 2.51 -33.84
C ALA A 173 0.56 2.66 -33.96
N VAL A 174 1.22 1.65 -34.59
CA VAL A 174 2.70 1.67 -34.71
C VAL A 174 3.14 2.87 -35.55
N ASP A 175 2.39 3.26 -36.57
CA ASP A 175 2.70 4.41 -37.40
C ASP A 175 2.69 5.73 -36.64
N ASP A 176 1.85 5.84 -35.58
CA ASP A 176 1.79 7.02 -34.70
C ASP A 176 3.04 7.18 -33.84
N LEU A 177 3.87 6.14 -33.73
CA LEU A 177 5.17 6.19 -33.01
C LEU A 177 6.27 6.83 -33.83
N THR A 178 6.03 7.14 -35.10
CA THR A 178 7.01 7.78 -36.01
C THR A 178 7.50 9.10 -35.43
N LEU A 179 8.80 9.26 -35.33
CA LEU A 179 9.50 10.49 -35.00
C LEU A 179 10.18 11.01 -36.25
N GLU A 180 9.59 12.02 -36.88
CA GLU A 180 10.09 12.59 -38.14
C GLU A 180 11.56 12.96 -38.04
N GLY A 181 12.35 12.53 -39.02
CA GLY A 181 13.80 12.75 -39.05
C GLY A 181 14.64 11.85 -38.16
N HIS A 182 14.02 10.95 -37.36
CA HIS A 182 14.73 10.08 -36.41
C HIS A 182 14.40 8.59 -36.62
N PHE A 183 13.15 8.19 -36.46
CA PHE A 183 12.73 6.79 -36.52
C PHE A 183 11.37 6.64 -37.17
N THR A 184 11.20 5.55 -37.93
CA THR A 184 9.88 5.02 -38.27
C THR A 184 9.20 4.44 -37.06
N GLY A 185 7.88 4.29 -37.05
CA GLY A 185 7.14 3.72 -35.93
C GLY A 185 7.61 2.30 -35.56
N SER A 186 7.92 1.48 -36.58
CA SER A 186 8.45 0.11 -36.37
C SER A 186 9.82 0.13 -35.70
N GLU A 187 10.75 0.95 -36.19
CA GLU A 187 12.09 1.10 -35.60
C GLU A 187 12.00 1.59 -34.15
N PHE A 188 11.10 2.54 -33.88
CA PHE A 188 10.88 3.01 -32.51
C PHE A 188 10.38 1.87 -31.59
N ALA A 189 9.37 1.12 -32.04
CA ALA A 189 8.81 0.01 -31.28
C ALA A 189 9.86 -1.08 -30.98
N GLU A 190 10.66 -1.47 -31.98
CA GLU A 190 11.73 -2.46 -31.83
C GLU A 190 12.78 -2.01 -30.82
N LYS A 191 13.26 -0.75 -30.91
CA LYS A 191 14.24 -0.19 -29.97
C LYS A 191 13.67 -0.09 -28.55
N PHE A 192 12.41 0.29 -28.41
CA PHE A 192 11.75 0.35 -27.11
C PHE A 192 11.65 -1.03 -26.45
N ILE A 193 11.22 -2.06 -27.20
CA ILE A 193 11.17 -3.44 -26.72
C ILE A 193 12.56 -3.93 -26.33
N GLN A 194 13.58 -3.62 -27.12
CA GLN A 194 14.96 -3.99 -26.80
C GLN A 194 15.44 -3.32 -25.51
N ALA A 195 15.13 -2.04 -25.29
CA ALA A 195 15.48 -1.31 -24.09
C ALA A 195 14.83 -1.90 -22.84
N VAL A 196 13.53 -2.25 -22.92
CA VAL A 196 12.81 -2.92 -21.83
C VAL A 196 13.47 -4.26 -21.47
N ARG A 197 13.75 -5.11 -22.47
CA ARG A 197 14.42 -6.40 -22.25
C ARG A 197 15.79 -6.26 -21.61
N ILE A 198 16.54 -5.23 -21.95
CA ILE A 198 17.84 -4.95 -21.31
C ILE A 198 17.67 -4.55 -19.84
N ALA A 199 16.63 -3.76 -19.55
CA ALA A 199 16.37 -3.30 -18.17
C ALA A 199 15.84 -4.41 -17.25
N GLU A 200 15.36 -5.53 -17.81
CA GLU A 200 14.87 -6.69 -17.03
C GLU A 200 16.00 -7.69 -16.66
N VAL A 201 17.21 -7.52 -17.16
CA VAL A 201 18.38 -8.37 -16.88
C VAL A 201 19.16 -7.87 -15.67
#